data_c9d7b03131289a68221509de7798ef1c
#
_entry.id   c9d7b03131289a68221509de7798ef1c
#
_cell.length_a   1.000
_cell.length_b   1.000
_cell.length_c   1.000
_cell.angle_alpha   90.00
_cell.angle_beta   90.00
_cell.angle_gamma   90.00
#
_symmetry.space_group_name_H-M   'P 1'
#
loop_
_entity.id
_entity.type
_entity.pdbx_description
1 polymer ?
#
loop_
_entity_poly.entity_id
_entity_poly.type
_entity_poly.pdbx_seq_one_letter_code
_entity_poly.pdbx_strand_id
1 'polypeptide(L)' 'MIHLKDIKKGIYLTGVVPNQKTYIQSVEDFESAVEIIGVNDDGSRVNMLIYESELHQYKLADNHLVW' A
#
# COMPACT_ATOMS: atom_id res chain seq x y z
N MET A 1 6.50 11.69 4.89
CA MET A 1 6.86 10.33 4.46
C MET A 1 6.11 9.30 5.30
N ILE A 2 5.67 8.24 4.67
CA ILE A 2 4.97 7.19 5.41
C ILE A 2 5.96 6.28 6.10
N HIS A 3 5.46 5.53 7.08
CA HIS A 3 6.24 4.54 7.81
C HIS A 3 5.65 3.16 7.56
N LEU A 4 6.43 2.11 7.81
CA LEU A 4 5.93 0.75 7.61
C LEU A 4 4.64 0.51 8.40
N LYS A 5 4.56 1.03 9.60
CA LYS A 5 3.38 0.83 10.44
C LYS A 5 2.13 1.54 9.90
N ASP A 6 2.30 2.45 8.95
CA ASP A 6 1.16 3.11 8.33
C ASP A 6 0.53 2.25 7.25
N ILE A 7 1.25 1.25 6.80
CA ILE A 7 0.76 0.33 5.78
C ILE A 7 0.01 -0.78 6.49
N LYS A 8 -1.29 -0.78 6.35
CA LYS A 8 -2.15 -1.73 7.05
C LYS A 8 -3.39 -2.01 6.23
N LYS A 9 -4.10 -3.04 6.65
CA LYS A 9 -5.33 -3.44 5.97
C LYS A 9 -6.34 -2.31 5.97
N GLY A 10 -6.97 -2.10 4.82
CA GLY A 10 -8.05 -1.14 4.70
C GLY A 10 -7.64 0.22 4.18
N ILE A 11 -6.36 0.44 3.94
CA ILE A 11 -5.91 1.71 3.38
C ILE A 11 -5.72 1.59 1.87
N TYR A 12 -5.56 2.73 1.22
CA TYR A 12 -5.17 2.80 -0.18
C TYR A 12 -3.76 3.34 -0.27
N LEU A 13 -2.98 2.76 -1.18
CA LEU A 13 -1.58 3.10 -1.36
C LEU A 13 -1.33 3.44 -2.81
N THR A 14 -0.58 4.51 -3.07
CA THR A 14 -0.13 4.83 -4.42
C THR A 14 1.35 4.51 -4.55
N GLY A 15 1.79 4.27 -5.77
CA GLY A 15 3.19 3.96 -6.04
C GLY A 15 3.44 2.49 -6.28
N VAL A 16 2.48 1.64 -6.00
CA VAL A 16 2.61 0.21 -6.25
C VAL A 16 2.56 -0.07 -7.74
N VAL A 17 1.56 0.49 -8.39
CA VAL A 17 1.47 0.48 -9.86
C VAL A 17 1.27 1.90 -10.33
N PRO A 18 1.83 2.24 -11.49
CA PRO A 18 1.70 3.60 -12.00
C PRO A 18 0.25 4.00 -12.21
N ASN A 19 -0.09 5.20 -11.74
CA ASN A 19 -1.38 5.83 -12.00
C ASN A 19 -2.59 5.10 -11.40
N GLN A 20 -2.35 4.25 -10.40
CA GLN A 20 -3.44 3.53 -9.75
C GLN A 20 -3.27 3.56 -8.25
N LYS A 21 -4.39 3.49 -7.55
CA LYS A 21 -4.41 3.22 -6.12
C LYS A 21 -4.52 1.73 -5.91
N THR A 22 -3.90 1.26 -4.84
CA THR A 22 -3.97 -0.15 -4.48
C THR A 22 -4.64 -0.25 -3.11
N TYR A 23 -5.73 -0.98 -3.04
CA TYR A 23 -6.42 -1.23 -1.78
C TYR A 23 -5.72 -2.38 -1.07
N ILE A 24 -5.30 -2.16 0.17
CA ILE A 24 -4.55 -3.15 0.92
C ILE A 24 -5.52 -4.08 1.63
N GLN A 25 -5.52 -5.33 1.23
CA GLN A 25 -6.40 -6.34 1.80
C GLN A 25 -5.75 -7.07 2.96
N SER A 26 -4.43 -7.19 2.95
CA SER A 26 -3.73 -7.98 3.94
C SER A 26 -2.31 -7.49 4.07
N VAL A 27 -1.77 -7.50 5.27
CA VAL A 27 -0.40 -7.09 5.56
C VAL A 27 0.20 -8.07 6.52
N GLU A 28 1.42 -8.48 6.24
CA GLU A 28 2.20 -9.28 7.17
C GLU A 28 3.47 -8.51 7.50
N ASP A 29 3.73 -8.32 8.80
CA ASP A 29 4.85 -7.54 9.27
C ASP A 29 6.12 -8.39 9.37
N PHE A 30 7.21 -7.83 8.85
CA PHE A 30 8.54 -8.36 9.03
C PHE A 30 9.38 -7.26 9.68
N GLU A 31 10.62 -7.59 10.02
CA GLU A 31 11.43 -6.66 10.80
C GLU A 31 11.63 -5.32 10.12
N SER A 32 11.97 -5.30 8.84
CA SER A 32 12.21 -4.05 8.13
C SER A 32 11.44 -3.99 6.82
N ALA A 33 10.35 -4.73 6.74
CA ALA A 33 9.52 -4.79 5.55
C ALA A 33 8.11 -5.22 5.92
N VAL A 34 7.18 -5.02 4.99
CA VAL A 34 5.84 -5.59 5.12
C VAL A 34 5.51 -6.27 3.80
N GLU A 35 4.84 -7.40 3.89
CA GLU A 35 4.30 -8.04 2.70
C GLU A 35 2.85 -7.63 2.58
N ILE A 36 2.47 -7.11 1.43
CA ILE A 36 1.11 -6.68 1.20
C ILE A 36 0.45 -7.55 0.14
N ILE A 37 -0.85 -7.71 0.30
CA ILE A 37 -1.71 -8.27 -0.73
C ILE A 37 -2.78 -7.22 -0.95
N GLY A 38 -2.93 -6.79 -2.19
CA GLY A 38 -3.87 -5.73 -2.49
C GLY A 38 -4.52 -5.89 -3.84
N VAL A 39 -5.47 -5.00 -4.09
CA VAL A 39 -6.19 -4.94 -5.36
C VAL A 39 -6.04 -3.55 -5.93
N ASN A 40 -5.63 -3.48 -7.18
CA ASN A 40 -5.45 -2.21 -7.87
C ASN A 40 -6.79 -1.71 -8.41
N ASP A 41 -6.80 -0.44 -8.87
CA ASP A 41 -8.01 0.16 -9.41
C ASP A 41 -8.61 -0.64 -10.55
N ASP A 42 -7.77 -1.30 -11.34
CA ASP A 42 -8.24 -2.06 -12.48
C ASP A 42 -8.71 -3.48 -12.13
N GLY A 43 -8.69 -3.81 -10.84
CA GLY A 43 -9.13 -5.12 -10.37
C GLY A 43 -8.03 -6.16 -10.30
N SER A 44 -6.83 -5.84 -10.76
CA SER A 44 -5.73 -6.79 -10.69
C SER A 44 -5.20 -6.86 -9.26
N ARG A 45 -4.61 -7.99 -8.90
CA ARG A 45 -4.07 -8.20 -7.58
C ARG A 45 -2.57 -8.05 -7.57
N VAL A 46 -2.06 -7.66 -6.41
CA VAL A 46 -0.64 -7.51 -6.22
C VAL A 46 -0.26 -8.16 -4.89
N ASN A 47 0.91 -8.80 -4.89
CA ASN A 47 1.50 -9.37 -3.70
C ASN A 47 2.97 -9.01 -3.74
N MET A 48 3.42 -8.19 -2.79
CA MET A 48 4.80 -7.72 -2.82
C MET A 48 5.28 -7.35 -1.45
N LEU A 49 6.61 -7.30 -1.32
CA LEU A 49 7.26 -6.81 -0.11
C LEU A 49 7.60 -5.34 -0.31
N ILE A 50 7.32 -4.56 0.71
CA ILE A 50 7.70 -3.16 0.75
C ILE A 50 8.73 -3.02 1.85
N TYR A 51 9.94 -2.61 1.48
CA TYR A 51 11.03 -2.44 2.43
C TYR A 51 11.03 -1.01 2.97
N GLU A 52 11.49 -0.88 4.21
CA GLU A 52 11.57 0.41 4.86
C GLU A 52 12.37 1.41 4.03
N SER A 53 13.44 0.95 3.38
CA SER A 53 14.29 1.80 2.57
C SER A 53 13.61 2.30 1.29
N GLU A 54 12.47 1.73 0.95
CA GLU A 54 11.76 2.07 -0.29
C GLU A 54 10.48 2.86 -0.04
N LEU A 55 10.22 3.22 1.20
CA LEU A 55 8.97 3.90 1.55
C LEU A 55 8.77 5.22 0.81
N HIS A 56 9.86 5.85 0.40
CA HIS A 56 9.76 7.11 -0.33
C HIS A 56 9.05 6.97 -1.68
N GLN A 57 8.93 5.75 -2.18
CA GLN A 57 8.25 5.48 -3.45
C GLN A 57 6.74 5.41 -3.32
N TYR A 58 6.24 5.38 -2.10
CA TYR A 58 4.83 5.13 -1.84
C TYR A 58 4.22 6.27 -1.07
N LYS A 59 2.91 6.44 -1.23
CA LYS A 59 2.15 7.42 -0.47
C LYS A 59 0.81 6.84 -0.09
N LEU A 60 0.32 7.24 1.06
CA LEU A 60 -1.05 6.92 1.45
C LEU A 60 -1.99 7.71 0.56
N ALA A 61 -2.90 7.03 -0.08
CA ALA A 61 -3.91 7.68 -0.89
C ALA A 61 -5.08 8.06 0.00
N ASP A 62 -5.51 9.29 -0.14
CA ASP A 62 -6.68 9.74 0.60
C ASP A 62 -7.90 9.13 -0.05
N ASN A 63 -8.59 8.32 0.71
CA ASN A 63 -9.74 7.61 0.21
C ASN A 63 -11.01 8.04 0.92
N HIS A 64 -10.98 9.13 1.65
CA HIS A 64 -12.22 9.48 2.29
C HIS A 64 -13.19 10.07 1.28
N LEU A 65 -14.43 9.75 1.50
CA LEU A 65 -15.48 10.25 0.66
C LEU A 65 -15.97 11.56 1.23
N VAL A 66 -16.15 12.50 0.35
CA VAL A 66 -16.65 13.81 0.74
C VAL A 66 -18.09 13.88 0.33
N TRP A 67 -18.93 14.11 1.30
CA TRP A 67 -20.36 14.25 1.06
C TRP A 67 -20.78 15.69 1.14
#